data_e9e4de897533a8b11e5978c81f14534f
#
_entry.id   e9e4de897533a8b11e5978c81f14534f
#
_cell.length_a   1.000
_cell.length_b   1.000
_cell.length_c   1.000
_cell.angle_alpha   90.00
_cell.angle_beta   90.00
_cell.angle_gamma   90.00
#
_symmetry.space_group_name_H-M   'P 1'
#
loop_
_entity.id
_entity.type
_entity.pdbx_description
1 polymer ?
#
loop_
_entity_poly.entity_id
_entity_poly.type
_entity_poly.pdbx_seq_one_letter_code
_entity_poly.pdbx_strand_id
1 'polypeptide(L)'
;MHNVHLPQNIINRLIMKRGKVEIFDSLDPAHTALVVIDMQNAFVAQGATLEVPVARDIVPNINELTAASRETGAAVVWVRITVAKSGPNAFLVYHQNFFSPDKAARHQAALAEGTESNALYAELDI
;
A
#
# COMPACT_ATOMS: atom_id res chain seq x y z
N MET A 1 -7.91 12.07 7.91
CA MET A 1 -6.42 11.98 8.05
C MET A 1 -6.10 11.71 9.51
N HIS A 2 -5.35 10.65 9.79
CA HIS A 2 -4.91 10.37 11.17
C HIS A 2 -3.82 11.36 11.55
N ASN A 3 -4.01 12.07 12.66
CA ASN A 3 -3.00 13.00 13.19
C ASN A 3 -1.94 12.17 13.94
N VAL A 4 -0.88 11.77 13.24
CA VAL A 4 0.19 10.95 13.82
C VAL A 4 1.30 11.88 14.32
N HIS A 5 1.47 11.91 15.63
CA HIS A 5 2.59 12.61 16.27
C HIS A 5 3.56 11.61 16.88
N LEU A 6 4.83 11.79 16.62
CA LEU A 6 5.86 11.04 17.35
C LEU A 6 5.85 11.50 18.82
N PRO A 7 5.78 10.57 19.79
CA PRO A 7 5.90 10.90 21.20
C PRO A 7 7.21 11.63 21.51
N GLN A 8 7.17 12.63 22.40
CA GLN A 8 8.32 13.47 22.70
C GLN A 8 9.55 12.68 23.19
N ASN A 9 9.34 11.61 23.95
CA ASN A 9 10.42 10.71 24.37
C ASN A 9 11.14 10.02 23.20
N ILE A 10 10.42 9.73 22.10
CA ILE A 10 11.02 9.18 20.87
C ILE A 10 11.83 10.26 20.16
N ILE A 11 11.26 11.47 20.01
CA ILE A 11 11.97 12.62 19.43
C ILE A 11 13.28 12.88 20.18
N ASN A 12 13.22 12.98 21.52
CA ASN A 12 14.40 13.22 22.35
C ASN A 12 15.46 12.13 22.16
N ARG A 13 15.04 10.84 22.11
CA ARG A 13 15.96 9.73 21.86
C ARG A 13 16.62 9.80 20.48
N LEU A 14 15.88 10.23 19.44
CA LEU A 14 16.43 10.41 18.11
C LEU A 14 17.46 11.54 18.08
N ILE A 15 17.15 12.68 18.67
CA ILE A 15 18.07 13.82 18.77
C ILE A 15 19.32 13.45 19.57
N MET A 16 19.19 12.77 20.72
CA MET A 16 20.34 12.29 21.49
C MET A 16 21.25 11.34 20.72
N LYS A 17 20.65 10.47 19.89
CA LYS A 17 21.39 9.42 19.18
C LYS A 17 22.08 9.92 17.91
N ARG A 18 21.52 10.89 17.20
CA ARG A 18 21.95 11.29 15.85
C ARG A 18 21.90 12.81 15.57
N GLY A 19 21.58 13.62 16.57
CA GLY A 19 21.53 15.08 16.45
C GLY A 19 20.30 15.65 15.76
N LYS A 20 19.47 14.81 15.11
CA LYS A 20 18.31 15.24 14.33
C LYS A 20 17.21 14.17 14.30
N VAL A 21 15.99 14.54 13.94
CA VAL A 21 14.84 13.62 13.83
C VAL A 21 14.88 12.89 12.51
N GLU A 22 14.98 13.62 11.42
CA GLU A 22 15.08 13.08 10.06
C GLU A 22 16.53 12.67 9.75
N ILE A 23 16.71 11.59 9.02
CA ILE A 23 18.05 11.12 8.61
C ILE A 23 18.55 11.93 7.41
N PHE A 24 17.67 12.16 6.43
CA PHE A 24 17.97 12.87 5.20
C PHE A 24 17.33 14.24 5.22
N ASP A 25 18.08 15.28 4.87
CA ASP A 25 17.60 16.65 4.75
C ASP A 25 16.95 16.88 3.37
N SER A 26 17.30 16.05 2.38
CA SER A 26 16.71 15.99 1.04
C SER A 26 16.77 14.56 0.50
N LEU A 27 15.90 14.25 -0.44
CA LEU A 27 15.92 12.98 -1.17
C LEU A 27 16.56 13.21 -2.54
N ASP A 28 17.49 12.34 -2.92
CA ASP A 28 18.02 12.32 -4.29
C ASP A 28 17.06 11.51 -5.17
N PRO A 29 16.41 12.13 -6.16
CA PRO A 29 15.44 11.44 -7.01
C PRO A 29 16.04 10.24 -7.76
N ALA A 30 17.30 10.32 -8.16
CA ALA A 30 17.98 9.23 -8.88
C ALA A 30 18.16 7.97 -8.01
N HIS A 31 18.12 8.11 -6.69
CA HIS A 31 18.26 7.03 -5.70
C HIS A 31 17.01 6.84 -4.85
N THR A 32 15.86 7.39 -5.29
CA THR A 32 14.60 7.34 -4.55
C THR A 32 13.54 6.62 -5.38
N ALA A 33 12.72 5.80 -4.72
CA ALA A 33 11.52 5.23 -5.31
C ALA A 33 10.31 5.43 -4.38
N LEU A 34 9.20 5.88 -4.95
CA LEU A 34 7.90 5.83 -4.30
C LEU A 34 7.29 4.44 -4.54
N VAL A 35 7.04 3.69 -3.48
CA VAL A 35 6.42 2.37 -3.56
C VAL A 35 5.00 2.45 -3.03
N VAL A 36 4.01 2.23 -3.90
CA VAL A 36 2.59 2.22 -3.58
C VAL A 36 2.11 0.78 -3.51
N ILE A 37 1.62 0.36 -2.35
CA ILE A 37 1.33 -1.04 -2.05
C ILE A 37 -0.17 -1.24 -1.84
N ASP A 38 -0.73 -2.27 -2.49
CA ASP A 38 -2.10 -2.81 -2.31
C ASP A 38 -3.24 -1.79 -2.55
N MET A 39 -2.98 -0.73 -3.31
CA MET A 39 -4.03 0.22 -3.71
C MET A 39 -4.88 -0.35 -4.86
N GLN A 40 -5.50 -1.51 -4.60
CA GLN A 40 -6.33 -2.27 -5.53
C GLN A 40 -7.81 -2.05 -5.26
N ASN A 41 -8.66 -2.23 -6.29
CA ASN A 41 -10.12 -2.15 -6.13
C ASN A 41 -10.63 -3.05 -5.00
N ALA A 42 -10.02 -4.21 -4.78
CA ALA A 42 -10.36 -5.13 -3.70
C ALA A 42 -10.37 -4.47 -2.32
N PHE A 43 -9.49 -3.49 -2.09
CA PHE A 43 -9.31 -2.82 -0.80
C PHE A 43 -9.86 -1.39 -0.79
N VAL A 44 -9.85 -0.70 -1.93
CA VAL A 44 -10.13 0.74 -2.01
C VAL A 44 -11.54 1.03 -2.50
N ALA A 45 -12.09 0.25 -3.43
CA ALA A 45 -13.40 0.51 -4.00
C ALA A 45 -14.50 0.37 -2.95
N GLN A 46 -15.51 1.25 -3.03
CA GLN A 46 -16.65 1.21 -2.14
C GLN A 46 -17.45 -0.09 -2.33
N GLY A 47 -17.75 -0.77 -1.23
CA GLY A 47 -18.48 -2.04 -1.24
C GLY A 47 -17.63 -3.25 -1.64
N ALA A 48 -16.31 -3.09 -1.81
CA ALA A 48 -15.42 -4.19 -2.13
C ALA A 48 -15.36 -5.23 -1.01
N THR A 49 -15.07 -6.48 -1.37
CA THR A 49 -15.05 -7.61 -0.43
C THR A 49 -14.08 -7.43 0.74
N LEU A 50 -12.96 -6.75 0.49
CA LEU A 50 -11.89 -6.51 1.47
C LEU A 50 -11.76 -5.01 1.79
N GLU A 51 -12.81 -4.24 1.59
CA GLU A 51 -12.81 -2.78 1.68
C GLU A 51 -12.16 -2.25 2.96
N VAL A 52 -11.27 -1.29 2.77
CA VAL A 52 -10.69 -0.42 3.81
C VAL A 52 -11.18 1.01 3.52
N PRO A 53 -12.30 1.45 4.10
CA PRO A 53 -12.96 2.70 3.70
C PRO A 53 -12.05 3.93 3.73
N VAL A 54 -11.14 4.01 4.71
CA VAL A 54 -10.18 5.13 4.86
C VAL A 54 -9.05 5.13 3.80
N ALA A 55 -8.91 4.06 3.02
CA ALA A 55 -7.90 4.00 1.96
C ALA A 55 -8.19 5.01 0.84
N ARG A 56 -9.46 5.36 0.61
CA ARG A 56 -9.84 6.41 -0.35
C ARG A 56 -9.33 7.79 0.04
N ASP A 57 -9.23 8.06 1.34
CA ASP A 57 -8.79 9.37 1.85
C ASP A 57 -7.34 9.69 1.48
N ILE A 58 -6.53 8.67 1.20
CA ILE A 58 -5.11 8.85 0.85
C ILE A 58 -4.86 8.86 -0.66
N VAL A 59 -5.85 8.57 -1.50
CA VAL A 59 -5.70 8.57 -2.97
C VAL A 59 -5.18 9.91 -3.49
N PRO A 60 -5.75 11.07 -3.09
CA PRO A 60 -5.22 12.36 -3.53
C PRO A 60 -3.75 12.59 -3.15
N ASN A 61 -3.35 12.16 -1.94
CA ASN A 61 -1.96 12.29 -1.49
C ASN A 61 -1.02 11.38 -2.31
N ILE A 62 -1.48 10.17 -2.66
CA ILE A 62 -0.71 9.27 -3.52
C ILE A 62 -0.52 9.90 -4.89
N ASN A 63 -1.57 10.46 -5.50
CA ASN A 63 -1.50 11.10 -6.80
C ASN A 63 -0.56 12.31 -6.79
N GLU A 64 -0.58 13.13 -5.74
CA GLU A 64 0.36 14.24 -5.56
C GLU A 64 1.82 13.74 -5.47
N LEU A 65 2.06 12.69 -4.68
CA LEU A 65 3.39 12.10 -4.53
C LEU A 65 3.89 11.44 -5.83
N THR A 66 3.01 10.76 -6.57
CA THR A 66 3.37 10.15 -7.86
C THR A 66 3.71 11.21 -8.91
N ALA A 67 2.94 12.30 -8.96
CA ALA A 67 3.23 13.43 -9.85
C ALA A 67 4.59 14.06 -9.53
N ALA A 68 4.85 14.39 -8.27
CA ALA A 68 6.12 14.95 -7.82
C ALA A 68 7.31 13.99 -8.08
N SER A 69 7.12 12.68 -7.88
CA SER A 69 8.14 11.68 -8.17
C SER A 69 8.50 11.64 -9.65
N ARG A 70 7.49 11.65 -10.53
CA ARG A 70 7.70 11.66 -11.99
C ARG A 70 8.37 12.95 -12.47
N GLU A 71 7.94 14.10 -11.93
CA GLU A 71 8.50 15.40 -12.28
C GLU A 71 10.00 15.49 -11.94
N THR A 72 10.40 14.89 -10.81
CA THR A 72 11.80 14.89 -10.35
C THR A 72 12.63 13.74 -10.93
N GLY A 73 12.02 12.79 -11.64
CA GLY A 73 12.70 11.62 -12.21
C GLY A 73 12.89 10.46 -11.21
N ALA A 74 12.24 10.49 -10.05
CA ALA A 74 12.22 9.38 -9.13
C ALA A 74 11.32 8.23 -9.64
N ALA A 75 11.65 6.99 -9.30
CA ALA A 75 10.86 5.83 -9.70
C ALA A 75 9.53 5.78 -8.94
N VAL A 76 8.45 5.37 -9.64
CA VAL A 76 7.17 5.01 -9.01
C VAL A 76 6.92 3.52 -9.23
N VAL A 77 6.73 2.78 -8.14
CA VAL A 77 6.54 1.32 -8.14
C VAL A 77 5.17 0.99 -7.58
N TRP A 78 4.35 0.31 -8.38
CA TRP A 78 3.03 -0.17 -7.99
C TRP A 78 3.10 -1.65 -7.62
N VAL A 79 2.81 -1.98 -6.37
CA VAL A 79 2.79 -3.36 -5.87
C VAL A 79 1.35 -3.80 -5.65
N ARG A 80 1.02 -4.97 -6.22
CA ARG A 80 -0.28 -5.62 -6.05
C ARG A 80 -0.12 -7.00 -5.45
N ILE A 81 -1.01 -7.38 -4.54
CA ILE A 81 -1.16 -8.77 -4.16
C ILE A 81 -2.05 -9.50 -5.16
N THR A 82 -1.60 -10.65 -5.62
CA THR A 82 -2.36 -11.52 -6.51
C THR A 82 -2.38 -12.93 -5.96
N VAL A 83 -3.57 -13.53 -5.86
CA VAL A 83 -3.73 -14.90 -5.37
C VAL A 83 -3.96 -15.83 -6.56
N ALA A 84 -3.08 -16.80 -6.73
CA ALA A 84 -3.19 -17.84 -7.75
C ALA A 84 -4.16 -18.94 -7.32
N LYS A 85 -4.71 -19.67 -8.30
CA LYS A 85 -5.59 -20.84 -8.03
C LYS A 85 -4.83 -22.02 -7.41
N SER A 86 -3.53 -22.13 -7.66
CA SER A 86 -2.68 -23.22 -7.19
C SER A 86 -1.21 -22.76 -7.12
N GLY A 87 -0.37 -23.60 -6.50
CA GLY A 87 1.05 -23.32 -6.34
C GLY A 87 1.36 -22.38 -5.14
N PRO A 88 2.61 -21.90 -5.03
CA PRO A 88 3.04 -21.10 -3.88
C PRO A 88 2.21 -19.84 -3.65
N ASN A 89 1.81 -19.16 -4.72
CA ASN A 89 1.04 -17.92 -4.68
C ASN A 89 -0.46 -18.13 -4.42
N ALA A 90 -0.92 -19.38 -4.21
CA ALA A 90 -2.28 -19.65 -3.77
C ALA A 90 -2.50 -19.41 -2.28
N PHE A 91 -1.42 -19.24 -1.50
CA PHE A 91 -1.45 -18.98 -0.05
C PHE A 91 -2.33 -19.99 0.72
N LEU A 92 -2.33 -21.27 0.29
CA LEU A 92 -3.25 -22.30 0.80
C LEU A 92 -3.14 -22.46 2.33
N VAL A 93 -1.92 -22.55 2.86
CA VAL A 93 -1.68 -22.69 4.30
C VAL A 93 -2.25 -21.49 5.08
N TYR A 94 -2.07 -20.28 4.56
CA TYR A 94 -2.63 -19.07 5.15
C TYR A 94 -4.16 -19.11 5.15
N HIS A 95 -4.79 -19.39 4.00
CA HIS A 95 -6.24 -19.44 3.90
C HIS A 95 -6.85 -20.53 4.80
N GLN A 96 -6.24 -21.70 4.84
CA GLN A 96 -6.74 -22.84 5.63
C GLN A 96 -6.67 -22.61 7.15
N ASN A 97 -5.68 -21.85 7.63
CA ASN A 97 -5.45 -21.69 9.06
C ASN A 97 -6.02 -20.39 9.64
N PHE A 98 -6.25 -19.36 8.81
CA PHE A 98 -6.66 -18.04 9.30
C PHE A 98 -8.06 -17.61 8.85
N PHE A 99 -8.70 -18.34 7.94
CA PHE A 99 -10.02 -18.01 7.41
C PHE A 99 -10.99 -19.18 7.51
N SER A 100 -12.30 -18.88 7.67
CA SER A 100 -13.34 -19.84 7.35
C SER A 100 -13.35 -20.12 5.84
N PRO A 101 -13.87 -21.27 5.38
CA PRO A 101 -13.92 -21.61 3.95
C PRO A 101 -14.55 -20.51 3.07
N ASP A 102 -15.65 -19.91 3.53
CA ASP A 102 -16.31 -18.79 2.84
C ASP A 102 -15.44 -17.55 2.72
N LYS A 103 -14.75 -17.18 3.80
CA LYS A 103 -13.85 -16.02 3.79
C LYS A 103 -12.66 -16.27 2.88
N ALA A 104 -12.08 -17.48 2.93
CA ALA A 104 -10.99 -17.89 2.06
C ALA A 104 -11.39 -17.79 0.58
N ALA A 105 -12.56 -18.33 0.21
CA ALA A 105 -13.06 -18.26 -1.15
C ALA A 105 -13.27 -16.83 -1.65
N ARG A 106 -13.88 -15.97 -0.82
CA ARG A 106 -14.08 -14.53 -1.15
C ARG A 106 -12.76 -13.78 -1.28
N HIS A 107 -11.81 -14.02 -0.39
CA HIS A 107 -10.48 -13.41 -0.45
C HIS A 107 -9.74 -13.82 -1.72
N GLN A 108 -9.76 -15.13 -2.05
CA GLN A 108 -9.15 -15.64 -3.27
C GLN A 108 -9.80 -15.05 -4.53
N ALA A 109 -11.12 -14.97 -4.57
CA ALA A 109 -11.85 -14.39 -5.70
C ALA A 109 -11.54 -12.90 -5.89
N ALA A 110 -11.49 -12.13 -4.78
CA ALA A 110 -11.20 -10.69 -4.82
C ALA A 110 -9.80 -10.37 -5.33
N LEU A 111 -8.83 -11.24 -5.08
CA LEU A 111 -7.42 -11.03 -5.43
C LEU A 111 -6.95 -11.91 -6.60
N ALA A 112 -7.87 -12.58 -7.29
CA ALA A 112 -7.53 -13.40 -8.45
C ALA A 112 -6.97 -12.57 -9.61
N GLU A 113 -5.92 -13.07 -10.25
CA GLU A 113 -5.29 -12.42 -11.39
C GLU A 113 -6.29 -12.13 -12.52
N GLY A 114 -6.17 -10.95 -13.13
CA GLY A 114 -6.98 -10.53 -14.27
C GLY A 114 -8.40 -10.09 -13.93
N THR A 115 -8.80 -10.08 -12.66
CA THR A 115 -10.09 -9.55 -12.23
C THR A 115 -10.04 -8.04 -12.04
N GLU A 116 -11.18 -7.36 -12.22
CA GLU A 116 -11.34 -5.94 -11.92
C GLU A 116 -11.02 -5.62 -10.45
N SER A 117 -11.40 -6.51 -9.55
CA SER A 117 -11.11 -6.39 -8.12
C SER A 117 -9.61 -6.40 -7.82
N ASN A 118 -8.82 -7.18 -8.57
CA ASN A 118 -7.35 -7.24 -8.44
C ASN A 118 -6.64 -6.03 -9.10
N ALA A 119 -7.30 -5.29 -9.99
CA ALA A 119 -6.70 -4.13 -10.64
C ALA A 119 -6.41 -2.99 -9.65
N LEU A 120 -5.47 -2.11 -9.99
CA LEU A 120 -5.25 -0.88 -9.25
C LEU A 120 -6.50 0.00 -9.28
N TYR A 121 -6.73 0.75 -8.21
CA TYR A 121 -7.92 1.59 -8.07
C TYR A 121 -7.97 2.68 -9.16
N ALA A 122 -9.14 2.85 -9.78
CA ALA A 122 -9.29 3.64 -11.01
C ALA A 122 -9.01 5.15 -10.86
N GLU A 123 -9.04 5.69 -9.62
CA GLU A 123 -8.76 7.11 -9.38
C GLU A 123 -7.27 7.39 -9.09
N LEU A 124 -6.41 6.38 -9.23
CA LEU A 124 -4.95 6.55 -9.13
C LEU A 124 -4.37 7.00 -10.46
N ASP A 125 -3.46 7.96 -10.42
CA ASP A 125 -2.64 8.41 -11.55
C ASP A 125 -1.46 7.46 -11.75
N ILE A 126 -1.69 6.39 -12.54
CA ILE A 126 -0.73 5.30 -12.77
C ILE A 126 0.26 5.64 -13.89
#